data_2de587533a08f6245fea185fc545bf8b
#
_entry.id   2de587533a08f6245fea185fc545bf8b
#
_cell.length_a   1.000
_cell.length_b   1.000
_cell.length_c   1.000
_cell.angle_alpha   90.00
_cell.angle_beta   90.00
_cell.angle_gamma   90.00
#
_symmetry.space_group_name_H-M   'P 1'
#
loop_
_entity.id
_entity.type
_entity.pdbx_description
1 polymer ?
#
loop_
_entity_poly.entity_id
_entity_poly.type
_entity_poly.pdbx_seq_one_letter_code
_entity_poly.pdbx_strand_id
1 'polypeptide(L)'
;MRDGGYALQLTQPEGANPNYSITFVDGTFTINQRLLTVAWGTTEFTYDGREHCPEAKLGNVIGKDELGATVEGSQTEAGASYTATLTALTGKAAGNYVLPTEGLTCEFFIKNAAQDAPKVQAEAETVSGRRDGKIAGVNATMEWRAKDAAEYQAVGEGVTELKDLAAGVYEVRYQAKANYDVSSVTEITVAAGRKLVVALPTNQQGYMLTATATELDWHGSATLTVSIDSAYFAGKGYAVKVDGKAIELSDKGTYELKDVEGDVNVTVEGVLKHEPDGTGWAHDAKNHWHVCRCGEVIDKAEHAFEWVVDKPATVEAKGEKHQECTVCGEKGKTEEIAILAPEITDGKGQTMVVEAAKDLSFRSNAPLAFFQKVLVDGKEVARENYELTEGSTIVTLKASFLNTLGVGEHTLSVVSTTGTAETTFTVAEAAKPAPGQTTTTTTTTATTSKPKKKAGKETLPESGDSTYVMAGAVLAAGVAALLLAWAMKRSA
;
A
#
# COMPACT_ATOMS: atom_id res chain seq x y z
N MET A 1 -46.44 69.01 -64.42
CA MET A 1 -46.55 70.48 -64.52
C MET A 1 -46.56 70.90 -65.96
N ARG A 2 -47.08 72.04 -66.35
CA ARG A 2 -47.13 72.57 -67.72
C ARG A 2 -46.29 73.83 -67.78
N ASP A 3 -45.27 73.80 -68.61
CA ASP A 3 -44.47 74.98 -68.80
C ASP A 3 -45.34 76.14 -69.33
N GLY A 4 -45.17 77.33 -68.80
CA GLY A 4 -45.95 78.50 -69.10
C GLY A 4 -47.20 78.68 -68.22
N GLY A 5 -47.42 77.86 -67.21
CA GLY A 5 -48.57 77.94 -66.30
C GLY A 5 -49.92 77.56 -66.88
N TYR A 6 -50.95 77.73 -66.10
CA TYR A 6 -52.38 77.58 -66.48
C TYR A 6 -52.98 78.94 -66.66
N ALA A 7 -53.55 79.24 -67.90
CA ALA A 7 -54.24 80.48 -68.13
C ALA A 7 -55.52 80.49 -67.33
N LEU A 8 -55.75 81.59 -66.56
CA LEU A 8 -56.98 81.88 -65.87
C LEU A 8 -57.75 82.85 -66.74
N GLN A 9 -58.76 82.32 -67.44
CA GLN A 9 -59.61 83.15 -68.24
C GLN A 9 -60.82 83.52 -67.49
N LEU A 10 -61.10 84.85 -67.46
CA LEU A 10 -62.29 85.41 -66.91
C LEU A 10 -63.32 85.61 -68.08
N THR A 11 -64.49 85.09 -67.88
CA THR A 11 -65.60 85.31 -68.85
C THR A 11 -66.70 86.14 -68.22
N GLN A 12 -67.32 86.96 -69.00
CA GLN A 12 -68.45 87.73 -68.56
C GLN A 12 -69.66 86.80 -68.37
N PRO A 13 -70.34 86.80 -67.20
CA PRO A 13 -71.55 86.02 -67.06
C PRO A 13 -72.68 86.66 -67.96
N GLU A 14 -73.54 85.76 -68.45
CA GLU A 14 -74.78 86.23 -69.21
C GLU A 14 -75.59 87.25 -68.36
N GLY A 15 -76.01 88.41 -69.02
CA GLY A 15 -76.80 89.46 -68.36
C GLY A 15 -75.95 90.56 -67.68
N ALA A 16 -74.70 90.70 -68.03
CA ALA A 16 -73.83 91.76 -67.53
C ALA A 16 -74.48 93.20 -67.89
N ASN A 17 -74.37 94.14 -66.99
CA ASN A 17 -74.93 95.46 -67.12
C ASN A 17 -74.41 96.21 -68.36
N PRO A 18 -75.22 96.54 -69.37
CA PRO A 18 -74.78 97.15 -70.60
C PRO A 18 -74.22 98.60 -70.50
N ASN A 19 -74.34 99.20 -69.32
CA ASN A 19 -73.80 100.51 -69.03
C ASN A 19 -72.31 100.57 -68.66
N TYR A 20 -71.65 99.34 -68.61
CA TYR A 20 -70.23 99.26 -68.23
C TYR A 20 -69.48 98.48 -69.31
N SER A 21 -68.28 98.97 -69.71
CA SER A 21 -67.32 98.28 -70.45
C SER A 21 -66.39 97.57 -69.52
N ILE A 22 -66.38 96.20 -69.51
CA ILE A 22 -65.54 95.38 -68.65
C ILE A 22 -64.40 94.89 -69.52
N THR A 23 -63.19 95.21 -69.11
CA THR A 23 -61.96 94.68 -69.67
C THR A 23 -61.44 93.55 -68.78
N PHE A 24 -61.29 92.34 -69.29
CA PHE A 24 -60.76 91.24 -68.65
C PHE A 24 -59.22 91.19 -68.86
N VAL A 25 -58.54 90.97 -67.76
CA VAL A 25 -57.08 90.69 -67.84
C VAL A 25 -56.87 89.25 -67.42
N ASP A 26 -56.37 88.50 -68.35
CA ASP A 26 -56.04 87.08 -68.07
C ASP A 26 -54.88 86.99 -67.10
N GLY A 27 -55.05 86.07 -66.16
CA GLY A 27 -54.01 85.73 -65.18
C GLY A 27 -53.32 84.42 -65.51
N THR A 28 -52.17 84.14 -64.92
CA THR A 28 -51.44 82.90 -65.01
C THR A 28 -51.33 82.26 -63.67
N PHE A 29 -51.75 81.04 -63.53
CA PHE A 29 -51.55 80.25 -62.32
C PHE A 29 -50.36 79.26 -62.52
N THR A 30 -49.33 79.41 -61.77
CA THR A 30 -48.14 78.56 -61.85
C THR A 30 -48.12 77.50 -60.69
N ILE A 31 -48.06 76.29 -61.06
CA ILE A 31 -47.80 75.20 -60.07
C ILE A 31 -46.34 74.91 -60.15
N ASN A 32 -45.63 75.26 -59.04
CA ASN A 32 -44.22 74.98 -58.93
C ASN A 32 -44.03 73.53 -58.45
N GLN A 33 -42.88 72.99 -58.80
CA GLN A 33 -42.45 71.69 -58.23
C GLN A 33 -42.35 71.78 -56.72
N ARG A 34 -42.73 70.68 -56.11
CA ARG A 34 -42.64 70.55 -54.64
C ARG A 34 -41.25 70.15 -54.25
N LEU A 35 -40.66 70.88 -53.32
CA LEU A 35 -39.36 70.56 -52.75
C LEU A 35 -39.47 69.37 -51.84
N LEU A 36 -38.68 68.35 -52.09
CA LEU A 36 -38.58 67.16 -51.26
C LEU A 36 -37.60 67.36 -50.09
N THR A 37 -37.76 66.51 -49.09
CA THR A 37 -36.72 66.26 -48.07
C THR A 37 -36.13 64.87 -48.31
N VAL A 38 -34.87 64.69 -48.02
CA VAL A 38 -34.15 63.44 -48.13
C VAL A 38 -33.68 62.98 -46.76
N ALA A 39 -33.96 61.74 -46.39
CA ALA A 39 -33.40 61.06 -45.24
C ALA A 39 -32.78 59.80 -45.72
N TRP A 40 -31.62 59.53 -45.19
CA TRP A 40 -30.87 58.30 -45.56
C TRP A 40 -31.22 57.18 -44.61
N GLY A 41 -31.24 55.94 -45.10
CA GLY A 41 -31.46 54.70 -44.39
C GLY A 41 -30.21 54.23 -43.63
N THR A 42 -30.03 52.94 -43.56
CA THR A 42 -28.86 52.31 -42.88
C THR A 42 -27.57 52.72 -43.62
N THR A 43 -26.59 53.17 -42.81
CA THR A 43 -25.27 53.60 -43.29
C THR A 43 -24.12 52.69 -42.83
N GLU A 44 -24.45 51.68 -42.02
CA GLU A 44 -23.51 50.66 -41.57
C GLU A 44 -23.93 49.30 -42.10
N PHE A 45 -23.05 48.66 -42.84
CA PHE A 45 -23.24 47.32 -43.41
C PHE A 45 -22.14 46.41 -42.93
N THR A 46 -22.33 45.11 -43.02
CA THR A 46 -21.29 44.07 -42.83
C THR A 46 -21.15 43.36 -44.14
N TYR A 47 -19.92 43.07 -44.50
CA TYR A 47 -19.61 42.35 -45.74
C TYR A 47 -20.33 40.98 -45.80
N ASP A 48 -21.08 40.76 -46.87
CA ASP A 48 -21.82 39.54 -47.17
C ASP A 48 -21.65 39.08 -48.62
N GLY A 49 -20.72 39.70 -49.36
CA GLY A 49 -20.46 39.46 -50.76
C GLY A 49 -21.49 40.10 -51.74
N ARG A 50 -22.38 40.95 -51.26
CA ARG A 50 -23.40 41.65 -52.04
C ARG A 50 -23.09 43.12 -52.08
N GLU A 51 -23.70 43.82 -53.08
CA GLU A 51 -23.66 45.28 -53.15
C GLU A 51 -24.53 45.91 -52.03
N HIS A 52 -23.97 46.89 -51.41
CA HIS A 52 -24.63 47.71 -50.37
C HIS A 52 -24.62 49.18 -50.76
N CYS A 53 -25.76 49.85 -50.54
CA CYS A 53 -25.91 51.29 -50.69
C CYS A 53 -26.99 51.76 -49.73
N PRO A 54 -26.84 52.88 -49.04
CA PRO A 54 -27.90 53.50 -48.27
C PRO A 54 -29.11 53.85 -49.14
N GLU A 55 -30.29 53.55 -48.67
CA GLU A 55 -31.55 53.92 -49.31
C GLU A 55 -31.84 55.39 -49.05
N ALA A 56 -32.14 56.18 -50.11
CA ALA A 56 -32.62 57.54 -49.96
C ALA A 56 -34.14 57.54 -49.78
N LYS A 57 -34.60 57.92 -48.63
CA LYS A 57 -36.03 58.04 -48.27
C LYS A 57 -36.50 59.46 -48.57
N LEU A 58 -37.40 59.58 -49.54
CA LEU A 58 -37.99 60.85 -49.96
C LEU A 58 -39.13 61.23 -49.03
N GLY A 59 -38.99 62.39 -48.39
CA GLY A 59 -40.03 62.93 -47.57
C GLY A 59 -40.77 64.13 -48.27
N ASN A 60 -41.90 64.57 -47.69
CA ASN A 60 -42.69 65.63 -48.24
C ASN A 60 -43.44 65.29 -49.57
N VAL A 61 -43.61 63.90 -49.79
CA VAL A 61 -44.37 63.39 -50.96
C VAL A 61 -45.91 63.59 -50.68
N ILE A 62 -46.68 63.97 -51.71
CA ILE A 62 -48.11 64.19 -51.56
C ILE A 62 -48.89 62.92 -51.82
N GLY A 63 -49.78 62.59 -50.92
CA GLY A 63 -50.81 61.59 -51.08
C GLY A 63 -50.23 60.20 -51.43
N LYS A 64 -50.55 59.69 -52.61
CA LYS A 64 -50.11 58.38 -53.10
C LYS A 64 -49.27 58.52 -54.35
N ASP A 65 -48.55 59.64 -54.49
CA ASP A 65 -47.65 59.80 -55.65
C ASP A 65 -46.57 58.71 -55.69
N GLU A 66 -46.46 58.01 -56.83
CA GLU A 66 -45.42 57.01 -57.07
C GLU A 66 -44.14 57.77 -57.41
N LEU A 67 -43.20 57.75 -56.44
CA LEU A 67 -41.91 58.43 -56.52
C LEU A 67 -40.81 57.51 -56.02
N GLY A 68 -39.73 57.43 -56.73
CA GLY A 68 -38.52 56.68 -56.36
C GLY A 68 -37.30 57.58 -56.49
N ALA A 69 -36.18 57.02 -56.06
CA ALA A 69 -34.88 57.69 -56.09
C ALA A 69 -33.85 56.77 -56.77
N THR A 70 -33.03 57.34 -57.65
CA THR A 70 -31.82 56.67 -58.12
C THR A 70 -30.66 57.07 -57.26
N VAL A 71 -30.02 56.08 -56.62
CA VAL A 71 -28.84 56.30 -55.80
C VAL A 71 -27.68 55.57 -56.46
N GLU A 72 -26.55 56.25 -56.62
CA GLU A 72 -25.31 55.72 -57.12
C GLU A 72 -24.28 55.63 -56.00
N GLY A 73 -23.22 54.78 -56.21
CA GLY A 73 -22.14 54.59 -55.26
C GLY A 73 -22.21 53.31 -54.49
N SER A 74 -23.01 52.28 -54.95
CA SER A 74 -23.03 50.97 -54.34
C SER A 74 -21.63 50.36 -54.27
N GLN A 75 -21.32 49.59 -53.21
CA GLN A 75 -20.03 48.95 -52.94
C GLN A 75 -20.24 47.56 -52.43
N THR A 76 -19.30 46.68 -52.74
CA THR A 76 -19.31 45.28 -52.26
C THR A 76 -18.24 45.03 -51.22
N GLU A 77 -17.06 45.63 -51.35
CA GLU A 77 -15.91 45.38 -50.48
C GLU A 77 -16.03 46.11 -49.14
N ALA A 78 -15.45 45.58 -48.08
CA ALA A 78 -15.36 46.25 -46.80
C ALA A 78 -14.50 47.51 -46.90
N GLY A 79 -14.96 48.61 -46.32
CA GLY A 79 -14.26 49.88 -46.33
C GLY A 79 -14.82 50.86 -45.33
N ALA A 80 -13.98 51.78 -44.90
CA ALA A 80 -14.29 52.73 -43.81
C ALA A 80 -15.09 53.95 -44.26
N SER A 81 -15.09 54.32 -45.54
CA SER A 81 -15.81 55.49 -46.05
C SER A 81 -16.11 55.30 -47.53
N TYR A 82 -17.38 55.26 -47.84
CA TYR A 82 -17.95 55.28 -49.18
C TYR A 82 -19.01 56.39 -49.25
N THR A 83 -19.30 56.89 -50.42
CA THR A 83 -20.30 57.93 -50.61
C THR A 83 -21.41 57.42 -51.52
N ALA A 84 -22.62 57.44 -51.04
CA ALA A 84 -23.83 57.29 -51.83
C ALA A 84 -24.34 58.64 -52.31
N THR A 85 -24.77 58.74 -53.54
CA THR A 85 -25.24 59.98 -54.15
C THR A 85 -26.64 59.80 -54.76
N LEU A 86 -27.59 60.58 -54.34
CA LEU A 86 -28.93 60.66 -54.95
C LEU A 86 -28.82 61.46 -56.23
N THR A 87 -28.93 60.83 -57.40
CA THR A 87 -28.68 61.48 -58.73
C THR A 87 -29.97 61.83 -59.43
N ALA A 88 -31.05 61.11 -59.25
CA ALA A 88 -32.28 61.34 -59.95
C ALA A 88 -33.52 60.89 -59.18
N LEU A 89 -34.68 61.56 -59.56
CA LEU A 89 -35.99 61.07 -59.15
C LEU A 89 -36.56 60.14 -60.24
N THR A 90 -37.22 59.10 -59.82
CA THR A 90 -37.93 58.16 -60.71
C THR A 90 -39.40 58.05 -60.32
N GLY A 91 -40.19 57.40 -61.19
CA GLY A 91 -41.63 57.23 -61.00
C GLY A 91 -42.49 58.26 -61.72
N LYS A 92 -43.76 57.95 -61.87
CA LYS A 92 -44.71 58.70 -62.72
C LYS A 92 -44.90 60.19 -62.26
N ALA A 93 -44.65 60.41 -60.96
CA ALA A 93 -44.84 61.74 -60.38
C ALA A 93 -43.53 62.54 -60.33
N ALA A 94 -42.39 62.02 -60.76
CA ALA A 94 -41.07 62.66 -60.60
C ALA A 94 -41.04 64.12 -61.12
N GLY A 95 -41.70 64.42 -62.21
CA GLY A 95 -41.74 65.77 -62.78
C GLY A 95 -42.48 66.82 -61.95
N ASN A 96 -43.22 66.41 -60.86
CA ASN A 96 -43.91 67.34 -59.96
C ASN A 96 -43.06 67.75 -58.74
N TYR A 97 -41.85 67.21 -58.67
CA TYR A 97 -41.00 67.41 -57.52
C TYR A 97 -39.56 67.83 -57.89
N VAL A 98 -38.91 68.45 -56.94
CA VAL A 98 -37.53 68.88 -57.11
C VAL A 98 -36.73 68.43 -55.92
N LEU A 99 -35.50 67.94 -56.16
CA LEU A 99 -34.57 67.59 -55.10
C LEU A 99 -34.05 68.84 -54.37
N PRO A 100 -33.75 68.73 -53.09
CA PRO A 100 -33.05 69.79 -52.35
C PRO A 100 -31.68 70.03 -52.93
N THR A 101 -31.04 71.13 -52.60
CA THR A 101 -29.68 71.49 -53.00
C THR A 101 -28.61 70.89 -52.10
N GLU A 102 -29.03 70.44 -50.92
CA GLU A 102 -28.15 69.84 -49.89
C GLU A 102 -28.70 68.49 -49.43
N GLY A 103 -27.83 67.64 -48.83
CA GLY A 103 -28.21 66.31 -48.29
C GLY A 103 -28.43 65.24 -49.38
N LEU A 104 -27.95 65.49 -50.56
CA LEU A 104 -27.95 64.50 -51.68
C LEU A 104 -26.88 63.44 -51.62
N THR A 105 -25.95 63.57 -50.70
CA THR A 105 -24.88 62.59 -50.44
C THR A 105 -24.97 62.04 -49.03
N CYS A 106 -24.55 60.78 -48.88
CA CYS A 106 -24.49 60.08 -47.59
C CYS A 106 -23.21 59.26 -47.55
N GLU A 107 -22.43 59.48 -46.50
CA GLU A 107 -21.31 58.56 -46.22
C GLU A 107 -21.81 57.31 -45.58
N PHE A 108 -21.23 56.14 -45.98
CA PHE A 108 -21.53 54.84 -45.40
C PHE A 108 -20.27 54.00 -45.38
N PHE A 109 -20.29 52.92 -44.60
CA PHE A 109 -19.19 51.99 -44.54
C PHE A 109 -19.68 50.54 -44.46
N ILE A 110 -18.79 49.60 -44.90
CA ILE A 110 -19.03 48.18 -44.86
C ILE A 110 -17.95 47.58 -43.96
N LYS A 111 -18.35 47.04 -42.80
CA LYS A 111 -17.48 46.36 -41.83
C LYS A 111 -17.04 45.02 -42.39
N ASN A 112 -15.84 44.57 -41.97
CA ASN A 112 -15.42 43.22 -42.21
C ASN A 112 -16.43 42.22 -41.64
N ALA A 113 -16.59 41.09 -42.30
CA ALA A 113 -17.33 39.94 -41.80
C ALA A 113 -16.50 39.15 -40.74
N ALA A 114 -17.19 38.55 -39.79
CA ALA A 114 -16.58 37.60 -38.90
C ALA A 114 -16.26 36.28 -39.62
N GLN A 115 -15.22 35.59 -39.20
CA GLN A 115 -14.90 34.23 -39.61
C GLN A 115 -15.23 33.25 -38.50
N ASP A 116 -15.74 32.07 -38.82
CA ASP A 116 -15.91 30.97 -37.86
C ASP A 116 -14.56 30.48 -37.37
N ALA A 117 -14.52 29.97 -36.13
CA ALA A 117 -13.33 29.38 -35.56
C ALA A 117 -12.86 28.13 -36.37
N PRO A 118 -11.55 27.91 -36.53
CA PRO A 118 -11.03 26.75 -37.21
C PRO A 118 -11.32 25.46 -36.46
N LYS A 119 -11.46 24.35 -37.19
CA LYS A 119 -11.61 23.01 -36.62
C LYS A 119 -10.27 22.29 -36.67
N VAL A 120 -9.66 22.07 -35.50
CA VAL A 120 -8.36 21.44 -35.32
C VAL A 120 -8.47 20.28 -34.31
N GLN A 121 -7.51 19.36 -34.36
CA GLN A 121 -7.46 18.19 -33.46
C GLN A 121 -6.08 18.10 -32.84
N ALA A 122 -6.02 17.80 -31.50
CA ALA A 122 -4.77 17.60 -30.81
C ALA A 122 -4.46 16.12 -30.61
N GLU A 123 -3.18 15.78 -30.69
CA GLU A 123 -2.59 14.53 -30.22
C GLU A 123 -1.75 14.83 -28.98
N ALA A 124 -1.89 13.97 -27.95
CA ALA A 124 -1.13 14.10 -26.71
C ALA A 124 0.36 13.84 -26.92
N GLU A 125 1.19 14.30 -25.99
CA GLU A 125 2.57 13.78 -25.88
C GLU A 125 2.56 12.27 -25.69
N THR A 126 3.55 11.56 -26.20
CA THR A 126 3.68 10.11 -25.98
C THR A 126 4.15 9.80 -24.55
N VAL A 127 5.06 10.62 -24.05
CA VAL A 127 5.57 10.61 -22.68
C VAL A 127 5.54 12.03 -22.13
N SER A 128 5.10 12.19 -20.90
CA SER A 128 5.01 13.47 -20.22
C SER A 128 6.37 14.21 -20.26
N GLY A 129 6.37 15.43 -20.78
CA GLY A 129 7.55 16.27 -20.94
C GLY A 129 8.39 16.00 -22.18
N ARG A 130 8.03 15.05 -23.04
CA ARG A 130 8.76 14.76 -24.28
C ARG A 130 8.57 15.82 -25.36
N ARG A 131 7.52 16.61 -25.26
CA ARG A 131 7.22 17.71 -26.19
C ARG A 131 7.02 17.25 -27.64
N ASP A 132 6.44 16.08 -27.84
CA ASP A 132 6.14 15.49 -29.14
C ASP A 132 4.64 15.52 -29.47
N GLY A 133 3.87 16.35 -28.76
CA GLY A 133 2.46 16.59 -29.01
C GLY A 133 2.23 17.31 -30.32
N LYS A 134 1.02 17.22 -30.89
CA LYS A 134 0.68 17.78 -32.19
C LYS A 134 -0.70 18.43 -32.23
N ILE A 135 -0.89 19.34 -33.18
CA ILE A 135 -2.20 19.86 -33.55
C ILE A 135 -2.35 19.74 -35.08
N ALA A 136 -3.27 18.90 -35.52
CA ALA A 136 -3.59 18.65 -36.91
C ALA A 136 -4.78 19.50 -37.40
N GLY A 137 -4.90 19.65 -38.74
CA GLY A 137 -5.97 20.41 -39.35
C GLY A 137 -5.67 21.91 -39.53
N VAL A 138 -4.42 22.30 -39.33
CA VAL A 138 -3.97 23.67 -39.56
C VAL A 138 -3.59 23.91 -41.02
N ASN A 139 -3.52 25.19 -41.46
CA ASN A 139 -3.02 25.58 -42.77
C ASN A 139 -2.49 27.02 -42.73
N ALA A 140 -1.86 27.46 -43.83
CA ALA A 140 -1.20 28.77 -43.93
C ALA A 140 -2.12 30.00 -43.73
N THR A 141 -3.44 29.84 -43.71
CA THR A 141 -4.39 30.95 -43.41
C THR A 141 -4.64 31.10 -41.92
N MET A 142 -4.01 30.23 -41.09
CA MET A 142 -4.18 30.22 -39.65
C MET A 142 -2.96 30.77 -38.94
N GLU A 143 -3.16 31.16 -37.70
CA GLU A 143 -2.12 31.51 -36.75
C GLU A 143 -2.45 30.87 -35.38
N TRP A 144 -1.42 30.60 -34.61
CA TRP A 144 -1.54 29.89 -33.33
C TRP A 144 -0.61 30.44 -32.27
N ARG A 145 -0.90 30.16 -31.02
CA ARG A 145 -0.02 30.41 -29.89
C ARG A 145 -0.30 29.43 -28.75
N ALA A 146 0.66 29.25 -27.84
CA ALA A 146 0.32 28.75 -26.52
C ALA A 146 -0.54 29.79 -25.80
N LYS A 147 -1.54 29.40 -25.01
CA LYS A 147 -2.50 30.31 -24.36
C LYS A 147 -1.82 31.43 -23.55
N ASP A 148 -0.68 31.11 -22.93
CA ASP A 148 0.08 32.06 -22.12
C ASP A 148 1.10 32.89 -22.92
N ALA A 149 1.23 32.62 -24.21
CA ALA A 149 2.13 33.39 -25.07
C ALA A 149 1.49 34.72 -25.50
N ALA A 150 2.27 35.81 -25.58
CA ALA A 150 1.79 37.13 -25.97
C ALA A 150 1.42 37.20 -27.44
N GLU A 151 2.18 36.55 -28.32
CA GLU A 151 2.11 36.73 -29.77
C GLU A 151 1.64 35.45 -30.48
N TYR A 152 0.82 35.67 -31.53
CA TYR A 152 0.47 34.61 -32.47
C TYR A 152 1.55 34.37 -33.48
N GLN A 153 1.75 33.13 -33.87
CA GLN A 153 2.68 32.68 -34.90
C GLN A 153 1.87 32.19 -36.11
N ALA A 154 2.21 32.68 -37.29
CA ALA A 154 1.58 32.22 -38.53
C ALA A 154 1.94 30.74 -38.82
N VAL A 155 0.97 30.00 -39.28
CA VAL A 155 1.22 28.63 -39.79
C VAL A 155 1.90 28.76 -41.17
N GLY A 156 3.04 28.04 -41.32
CA GLY A 156 3.82 28.08 -42.56
C GLY A 156 3.07 27.47 -43.75
N GLU A 157 3.50 27.85 -44.95
CA GLU A 157 2.93 27.33 -46.19
C GLU A 157 3.17 25.81 -46.31
N GLY A 158 2.13 25.06 -46.65
CA GLY A 158 2.17 23.58 -46.74
C GLY A 158 2.14 22.83 -45.41
N VAL A 159 2.13 23.53 -44.28
CA VAL A 159 2.01 22.92 -42.96
C VAL A 159 0.56 22.55 -42.71
N THR A 160 0.31 21.25 -42.42
CA THR A 160 -0.99 20.70 -42.10
C THR A 160 -1.13 20.23 -40.66
N GLU A 161 0.02 20.15 -39.93
CA GLU A 161 0.08 19.84 -38.49
C GLU A 161 1.20 20.65 -37.83
N LEU A 162 0.96 21.13 -36.64
CA LEU A 162 1.97 21.67 -35.71
C LEU A 162 2.57 20.49 -34.96
N LYS A 163 3.90 20.47 -34.80
CA LYS A 163 4.67 19.39 -34.15
C LYS A 163 5.46 19.92 -32.98
N ASP A 164 6.05 19.00 -32.23
CA ASP A 164 6.99 19.28 -31.13
C ASP A 164 6.36 20.20 -30.06
N LEU A 165 5.06 20.02 -29.82
CA LEU A 165 4.31 20.81 -28.87
C LEU A 165 4.42 20.18 -27.48
N ALA A 166 4.65 21.02 -26.48
CA ALA A 166 4.53 20.62 -25.07
C ALA A 166 3.05 20.42 -24.70
N ALA A 167 2.79 19.63 -23.66
CA ALA A 167 1.48 19.57 -23.06
C ALA A 167 1.04 20.97 -22.59
N GLY A 168 -0.19 21.35 -22.93
CA GLY A 168 -0.71 22.68 -22.64
C GLY A 168 -1.93 23.04 -23.45
N VAL A 169 -2.45 24.23 -23.22
CA VAL A 169 -3.57 24.80 -23.98
C VAL A 169 -3.03 25.72 -25.06
N TYR A 170 -3.52 25.54 -26.26
CA TYR A 170 -3.17 26.34 -27.44
C TYR A 170 -4.40 27.01 -27.99
N GLU A 171 -4.19 28.17 -28.60
CA GLU A 171 -5.19 28.95 -29.30
C GLU A 171 -4.87 28.94 -30.78
N VAL A 172 -5.85 28.60 -31.63
CA VAL A 172 -5.72 28.61 -33.09
C VAL A 172 -6.87 29.45 -33.66
N ARG A 173 -6.56 30.34 -34.62
CA ARG A 173 -7.55 31.14 -35.31
C ARG A 173 -7.13 31.38 -36.77
N TYR A 174 -8.09 31.73 -37.64
CA TYR A 174 -7.77 32.25 -38.95
C TYR A 174 -7.25 33.67 -38.84
N GLN A 175 -6.25 33.96 -39.66
CA GLN A 175 -5.76 35.32 -39.86
C GLN A 175 -6.83 36.21 -40.54
N ALA A 176 -6.72 37.55 -40.37
CA ALA A 176 -7.50 38.47 -41.14
C ALA A 176 -7.19 38.32 -42.65
N LYS A 177 -8.20 38.44 -43.44
CA LYS A 177 -8.08 38.45 -44.91
C LYS A 177 -8.98 39.56 -45.47
N ALA A 178 -8.86 39.81 -46.77
CA ALA A 178 -9.71 40.81 -47.44
C ALA A 178 -11.21 40.60 -47.06
N ASN A 179 -11.82 41.64 -46.55
CA ASN A 179 -13.23 41.69 -46.10
C ASN A 179 -13.60 40.89 -44.85
N TYR A 180 -12.63 40.28 -44.19
CA TYR A 180 -12.88 39.49 -42.99
C TYR A 180 -11.91 39.82 -41.87
N ASP A 181 -12.41 39.96 -40.67
CA ASP A 181 -11.62 40.08 -39.48
C ASP A 181 -10.95 38.73 -39.12
N VAL A 182 -10.02 38.71 -38.13
CA VAL A 182 -9.51 37.49 -37.52
C VAL A 182 -10.69 36.66 -37.02
N SER A 183 -10.60 35.32 -37.12
CA SER A 183 -11.70 34.46 -36.63
C SER A 183 -11.79 34.47 -35.10
N SER A 184 -12.88 33.92 -34.59
CA SER A 184 -12.94 33.43 -33.21
C SER A 184 -11.84 32.40 -33.00
N VAL A 185 -11.38 32.26 -31.74
CA VAL A 185 -10.32 31.35 -31.32
C VAL A 185 -10.88 29.95 -31.07
N THR A 186 -10.19 28.94 -31.56
CA THR A 186 -10.37 27.56 -31.09
C THR A 186 -9.33 27.31 -29.99
N GLU A 187 -9.75 27.11 -28.74
CA GLU A 187 -8.90 26.60 -27.68
C GLU A 187 -8.81 25.08 -27.80
N ILE A 188 -7.59 24.53 -27.80
CA ILE A 188 -7.33 23.09 -27.90
C ILE A 188 -6.24 22.68 -26.93
N THR A 189 -6.42 21.53 -26.28
CA THR A 189 -5.46 21.01 -25.29
C THR A 189 -4.65 19.88 -25.87
N VAL A 190 -3.33 20.02 -25.89
CA VAL A 190 -2.37 18.93 -26.01
C VAL A 190 -2.21 18.33 -24.63
N ALA A 191 -2.68 17.11 -24.42
CA ALA A 191 -2.58 16.45 -23.14
C ALA A 191 -1.15 15.96 -22.88
N ALA A 192 -0.74 15.88 -21.61
CA ALA A 192 0.50 15.23 -21.22
C ALA A 192 0.41 13.73 -21.53
N GLY A 193 1.55 13.14 -21.95
CA GLY A 193 1.68 11.71 -22.17
C GLY A 193 1.71 10.92 -20.86
N ARG A 194 1.90 9.58 -20.97
CA ARG A 194 2.12 8.74 -19.80
C ARG A 194 3.44 9.09 -19.14
N LYS A 195 3.58 8.80 -17.84
CA LYS A 195 4.88 8.84 -17.16
C LYS A 195 5.67 7.57 -17.44
N LEU A 196 7.00 7.69 -17.39
CA LEU A 196 7.92 6.56 -17.39
C LEU A 196 7.86 5.88 -16.01
N VAL A 197 7.94 4.55 -15.99
CA VAL A 197 7.83 3.76 -14.77
C VAL A 197 9.20 3.27 -14.34
N VAL A 198 9.54 3.45 -13.05
CA VAL A 198 10.66 2.79 -12.38
C VAL A 198 10.09 1.58 -11.63
N ALA A 199 10.15 0.40 -12.26
CA ALA A 199 9.66 -0.83 -11.68
C ALA A 199 10.64 -1.39 -10.66
N LEU A 200 10.18 -1.51 -9.41
CA LEU A 200 10.92 -2.12 -8.31
C LEU A 200 10.42 -3.54 -8.07
N PRO A 201 11.28 -4.45 -7.54
CA PRO A 201 10.87 -5.79 -7.17
C PRO A 201 9.71 -5.78 -6.17
N THR A 202 8.68 -6.58 -6.43
CA THR A 202 7.52 -6.73 -5.53
C THR A 202 7.82 -7.60 -4.31
N ASN A 203 8.75 -8.54 -4.44
CA ASN A 203 9.23 -9.37 -3.34
C ASN A 203 10.68 -8.97 -3.01
N GLN A 204 10.85 -8.34 -1.84
CA GLN A 204 12.14 -7.83 -1.36
C GLN A 204 12.55 -8.61 -0.11
N GLN A 205 12.96 -9.86 -0.30
CA GLN A 205 13.36 -10.70 0.81
C GLN A 205 14.80 -10.40 1.24
N GLY A 206 14.95 -9.91 2.47
CA GLY A 206 16.25 -9.64 3.10
C GLY A 206 16.90 -8.33 2.68
N TYR A 207 16.21 -7.50 1.94
CA TYR A 207 16.64 -6.13 1.60
C TYR A 207 15.44 -5.21 1.42
N MET A 208 15.69 -3.93 1.49
CA MET A 208 14.74 -2.89 1.12
C MET A 208 15.35 -2.07 -0.03
N LEU A 209 14.63 -2.00 -1.15
CA LEU A 209 14.92 -1.12 -2.27
C LEU A 209 13.80 -0.10 -2.41
N THR A 210 14.15 1.16 -2.39
CA THR A 210 13.23 2.28 -2.58
C THR A 210 13.73 3.19 -3.70
N ALA A 211 12.82 3.97 -4.28
CA ALA A 211 13.14 5.04 -5.20
C ALA A 211 12.47 6.33 -4.71
N THR A 212 13.10 7.48 -4.94
CA THR A 212 12.51 8.80 -4.62
C THR A 212 11.27 9.09 -5.46
N ALA A 213 11.18 8.50 -6.65
CA ALA A 213 10.01 8.51 -7.52
C ALA A 213 9.95 7.20 -8.31
N THR A 214 8.76 6.64 -8.47
CA THR A 214 8.49 5.45 -9.30
C THR A 214 7.83 5.81 -10.64
N GLU A 215 7.48 7.09 -10.82
CA GLU A 215 6.97 7.65 -12.06
C GLU A 215 7.76 8.90 -12.41
N LEU A 216 8.28 8.97 -13.63
CA LEU A 216 9.14 10.04 -14.10
C LEU A 216 8.59 10.67 -15.38
N ASP A 217 8.86 11.94 -15.58
CA ASP A 217 8.75 12.59 -16.87
C ASP A 217 9.96 12.23 -17.77
N TRP A 218 9.88 12.50 -19.04
CA TRP A 218 10.99 12.36 -19.99
C TRP A 218 12.23 13.14 -19.49
N HIS A 219 13.40 12.52 -19.52
CA HIS A 219 14.63 13.02 -18.92
C HIS A 219 14.56 13.25 -17.40
N GLY A 220 13.58 12.65 -16.74
CA GLY A 220 13.45 12.69 -15.29
C GLY A 220 14.57 11.93 -14.58
N SER A 221 14.68 12.13 -13.28
CA SER A 221 15.67 11.46 -12.43
C SER A 221 15.02 10.90 -11.16
N ALA A 222 15.61 9.82 -10.63
CA ALA A 222 15.22 9.26 -9.34
C ALA A 222 16.46 8.69 -8.63
N THR A 223 16.47 8.73 -7.30
CA THR A 223 17.51 8.09 -6.50
C THR A 223 16.98 6.76 -5.98
N LEU A 224 17.67 5.69 -6.33
CA LEU A 224 17.48 4.36 -5.74
C LEU A 224 18.24 4.30 -4.42
N THR A 225 17.66 3.67 -3.41
CA THR A 225 18.30 3.40 -2.11
C THR A 225 18.09 1.94 -1.77
N VAL A 226 19.18 1.22 -1.52
CA VAL A 226 19.21 -0.20 -1.14
C VAL A 226 19.78 -0.34 0.25
N SER A 227 19.11 -1.09 1.11
CA SER A 227 19.61 -1.53 2.40
C SER A 227 19.39 -3.02 2.56
N ILE A 228 20.35 -3.73 3.15
CA ILE A 228 20.23 -5.15 3.45
C ILE A 228 19.84 -5.29 4.92
N ASP A 229 18.86 -6.16 5.21
CA ASP A 229 18.41 -6.42 6.57
C ASP A 229 19.53 -7.10 7.36
N SER A 230 19.60 -6.84 8.68
CA SER A 230 20.63 -7.40 9.56
C SER A 230 20.67 -8.93 9.65
N ALA A 231 19.58 -9.60 9.28
CA ALA A 231 19.53 -11.08 9.19
C ALA A 231 20.06 -11.62 7.85
N TYR A 232 20.51 -10.74 6.93
CA TYR A 232 20.97 -11.06 5.59
C TYR A 232 22.29 -10.35 5.27
N PHE A 233 22.98 -10.78 4.23
CA PHE A 233 24.22 -10.18 3.76
C PHE A 233 24.35 -10.21 2.24
N ALA A 234 25.23 -9.36 1.72
CA ALA A 234 25.63 -9.37 0.31
C ALA A 234 26.53 -10.58 0.04
N GLY A 235 25.96 -11.64 -0.52
CA GLY A 235 26.68 -12.87 -0.83
C GLY A 235 27.51 -12.76 -2.10
N LYS A 236 28.19 -13.86 -2.46
CA LYS A 236 28.89 -13.95 -3.73
C LYS A 236 27.89 -13.83 -4.89
N GLY A 237 28.06 -12.81 -5.74
CA GLY A 237 27.14 -12.50 -6.84
C GLY A 237 26.05 -11.48 -6.48
N TYR A 238 26.18 -10.83 -5.32
CA TYR A 238 25.33 -9.68 -5.01
C TYR A 238 25.50 -8.61 -6.09
N ALA A 239 24.38 -8.19 -6.65
CA ALA A 239 24.31 -7.09 -7.62
C ALA A 239 22.94 -6.42 -7.60
N VAL A 240 22.95 -5.10 -7.68
CA VAL A 240 21.78 -4.31 -8.06
C VAL A 240 21.88 -4.05 -9.55
N LYS A 241 20.82 -4.31 -10.28
CA LYS A 241 20.80 -4.17 -11.75
C LYS A 241 19.69 -3.21 -12.17
N VAL A 242 20.01 -2.37 -13.13
CA VAL A 242 19.08 -1.50 -13.84
C VAL A 242 19.02 -2.00 -15.28
N ASP A 243 17.86 -2.41 -15.75
CA ASP A 243 17.64 -3.02 -17.08
C ASP A 243 18.63 -4.15 -17.39
N GLY A 244 18.88 -4.99 -16.37
CA GLY A 244 19.78 -6.13 -16.45
C GLY A 244 21.28 -5.80 -16.36
N LYS A 245 21.66 -4.51 -16.30
CA LYS A 245 23.06 -4.10 -16.12
C LYS A 245 23.35 -3.83 -14.65
N ALA A 246 24.41 -4.44 -14.12
CA ALA A 246 24.87 -4.17 -12.77
C ALA A 246 25.29 -2.69 -12.62
N ILE A 247 24.90 -2.11 -11.50
CA ILE A 247 25.25 -0.74 -11.12
C ILE A 247 26.13 -0.74 -9.87
N GLU A 248 26.93 0.28 -9.69
CA GLU A 248 27.70 0.50 -8.47
C GLU A 248 26.95 1.46 -7.56
N LEU A 249 26.68 1.01 -6.34
CA LEU A 249 26.08 1.84 -5.31
C LEU A 249 27.15 2.68 -4.62
N SER A 250 26.76 3.87 -4.16
CA SER A 250 27.59 4.67 -3.28
C SER A 250 27.80 3.96 -1.92
N ASP A 251 28.70 4.46 -1.08
CA ASP A 251 28.92 3.98 0.30
C ASP A 251 27.65 4.05 1.18
N LYS A 252 26.66 4.83 0.77
CA LYS A 252 25.36 4.96 1.43
C LYS A 252 24.28 4.03 0.86
N GLY A 253 24.65 3.14 -0.07
CA GLY A 253 23.71 2.25 -0.73
C GLY A 253 22.78 2.95 -1.73
N THR A 254 23.18 4.10 -2.30
CA THR A 254 22.36 4.88 -3.23
C THR A 254 22.92 4.85 -4.65
N TYR A 255 22.03 4.98 -5.63
CA TYR A 255 22.34 5.17 -7.04
C TYR A 255 21.37 6.18 -7.66
N GLU A 256 21.85 7.09 -8.47
CA GLU A 256 21.05 8.11 -9.14
C GLU A 256 20.78 7.70 -10.59
N LEU A 257 19.52 7.45 -10.89
CA LEU A 257 19.01 7.35 -12.27
C LEU A 257 18.93 8.77 -12.83
N LYS A 258 19.55 9.02 -13.98
CA LYS A 258 19.57 10.34 -14.66
C LYS A 258 19.11 10.17 -16.10
N ASP A 259 18.51 11.23 -16.65
CA ASP A 259 18.14 11.34 -18.05
C ASP A 259 17.36 10.10 -18.53
N VAL A 260 16.32 9.74 -17.77
CA VAL A 260 15.54 8.53 -18.06
C VAL A 260 14.68 8.75 -19.31
N GLU A 261 14.92 7.95 -20.34
CA GLU A 261 14.25 8.02 -21.66
C GLU A 261 13.29 6.86 -21.92
N GLY A 262 13.13 5.95 -20.96
CA GLY A 262 12.27 4.77 -21.06
C GLY A 262 11.90 4.21 -19.71
N ASP A 263 10.98 3.25 -19.68
CA ASP A 263 10.68 2.54 -18.46
C ASP A 263 11.93 1.80 -17.95
N VAL A 264 12.15 1.81 -16.65
CA VAL A 264 13.31 1.24 -15.98
C VAL A 264 12.87 0.06 -15.13
N ASN A 265 13.56 -1.06 -15.24
CA ASN A 265 13.37 -2.21 -14.37
C ASN A 265 14.57 -2.43 -13.46
N VAL A 266 14.34 -2.42 -12.13
CA VAL A 266 15.39 -2.61 -11.13
C VAL A 266 15.27 -3.97 -10.49
N THR A 267 16.39 -4.69 -10.37
CA THR A 267 16.45 -5.99 -9.70
C THR A 267 17.61 -6.05 -8.72
N VAL A 268 17.47 -6.86 -7.68
CA VAL A 268 18.54 -7.13 -6.69
C VAL A 268 18.74 -8.64 -6.63
N GLU A 269 19.98 -9.06 -6.73
CA GLU A 269 20.38 -10.45 -6.72
C GLU A 269 21.45 -10.70 -5.66
N GLY A 270 21.58 -11.96 -5.20
CA GLY A 270 22.67 -12.38 -4.32
C GLY A 270 22.58 -11.92 -2.87
N VAL A 271 21.41 -11.49 -2.41
CA VAL A 271 21.15 -11.28 -0.99
C VAL A 271 20.89 -12.63 -0.34
N LEU A 272 21.69 -13.00 0.63
CA LEU A 272 21.65 -14.29 1.32
C LEU A 272 21.33 -14.10 2.79
N LYS A 273 20.56 -15.02 3.36
CA LYS A 273 20.29 -15.05 4.79
C LYS A 273 21.55 -15.51 5.55
N HIS A 274 21.79 -14.95 6.72
CA HIS A 274 22.79 -15.48 7.64
C HIS A 274 22.36 -16.88 8.10
N GLU A 275 23.11 -17.90 7.67
CA GLU A 275 22.90 -19.28 8.06
C GLU A 275 24.23 -19.86 8.52
N PRO A 276 24.22 -20.81 9.48
CA PRO A 276 25.43 -21.49 9.92
C PRO A 276 26.19 -22.13 8.77
N ASP A 277 27.51 -22.00 8.76
CA ASP A 277 28.39 -22.72 7.83
C ASP A 277 28.70 -24.11 8.42
N GLY A 278 27.72 -25.00 8.34
CA GLY A 278 27.76 -26.34 8.93
C GLY A 278 26.90 -26.45 10.20
N THR A 279 26.99 -27.62 10.85
CA THR A 279 26.20 -27.98 12.04
C THR A 279 26.94 -27.83 13.36
N GLY A 280 28.21 -27.42 13.31
CA GLY A 280 29.09 -27.32 14.49
C GLY A 280 28.93 -25.96 15.21
N TRP A 281 28.96 -26.04 16.53
CA TRP A 281 29.08 -24.86 17.39
C TRP A 281 30.55 -24.48 17.57
N ALA A 282 30.88 -23.23 17.35
CA ALA A 282 32.11 -22.62 17.85
C ALA A 282 31.83 -22.08 19.26
N HIS A 283 32.85 -22.10 20.13
CA HIS A 283 32.66 -21.65 21.52
C HIS A 283 33.96 -21.07 22.10
N ASP A 284 33.82 -20.30 23.15
CA ASP A 284 34.88 -19.87 24.09
C ASP A 284 34.48 -20.26 25.51
N ALA A 285 35.18 -19.80 26.50
CA ALA A 285 34.92 -20.14 27.92
C ALA A 285 33.54 -19.63 28.44
N LYS A 286 32.87 -18.74 27.75
CA LYS A 286 31.61 -18.13 28.20
C LYS A 286 30.44 -18.38 27.24
N ASN A 287 30.71 -18.44 25.95
CA ASN A 287 29.68 -18.40 24.92
C ASN A 287 29.87 -19.50 23.90
N HIS A 288 28.79 -19.85 23.24
CA HIS A 288 28.77 -20.63 22.00
C HIS A 288 28.11 -19.80 20.89
N TRP A 289 28.43 -20.07 19.63
CA TRP A 289 27.87 -19.40 18.45
C TRP A 289 28.02 -20.26 17.21
N HIS A 290 27.28 -19.90 16.17
CA HIS A 290 27.58 -20.37 14.82
C HIS A 290 28.40 -19.33 14.05
N VAL A 291 29.20 -19.80 13.11
CA VAL A 291 29.86 -18.95 12.13
C VAL A 291 29.05 -19.01 10.85
N CYS A 292 28.63 -17.84 10.33
CA CYS A 292 27.96 -17.72 9.05
C CYS A 292 28.96 -17.96 7.90
N ARG A 293 28.47 -18.38 6.73
CA ARG A 293 29.26 -18.44 5.48
C ARG A 293 29.90 -17.11 5.08
N CYS A 294 29.41 -16.01 5.56
CA CYS A 294 30.02 -14.67 5.41
C CYS A 294 31.19 -14.42 6.38
N GLY A 295 31.40 -15.31 7.37
CA GLY A 295 32.41 -15.16 8.43
C GLY A 295 31.91 -14.46 9.70
N GLU A 296 30.67 -13.98 9.72
CA GLU A 296 30.10 -13.35 10.91
C GLU A 296 29.65 -14.37 11.95
N VAL A 297 29.62 -13.92 13.20
CA VAL A 297 29.14 -14.70 14.34
C VAL A 297 27.64 -14.50 14.46
N ILE A 298 26.88 -15.58 14.44
CA ILE A 298 25.42 -15.61 14.61
C ILE A 298 25.04 -16.54 15.75
N ASP A 299 23.85 -16.38 16.32
CA ASP A 299 23.30 -17.18 17.42
C ASP A 299 24.19 -17.21 18.67
N LYS A 300 24.98 -16.16 18.92
CA LYS A 300 25.85 -16.08 20.06
C LYS A 300 25.06 -16.02 21.36
N ALA A 301 25.27 -17.01 22.24
CA ALA A 301 24.64 -17.07 23.55
C ALA A 301 25.61 -17.57 24.61
N GLU A 302 25.34 -17.32 25.88
CA GLU A 302 26.07 -17.88 27.00
C GLU A 302 25.82 -19.39 27.12
N HIS A 303 26.79 -20.14 27.66
CA HIS A 303 26.63 -21.57 27.92
C HIS A 303 25.50 -21.86 28.91
N ALA A 304 24.61 -22.77 28.55
CA ALA A 304 23.57 -23.32 29.40
C ALA A 304 24.08 -24.64 30.01
N PHE A 305 24.80 -24.56 31.11
CA PHE A 305 25.39 -25.72 31.77
C PHE A 305 24.38 -26.49 32.61
N GLU A 306 24.34 -27.80 32.40
CA GLU A 306 23.67 -28.75 33.27
C GLU A 306 24.69 -29.74 33.89
N TRP A 307 24.38 -30.33 35.07
CA TRP A 307 25.24 -31.31 35.70
C TRP A 307 25.02 -32.69 35.08
N VAL A 308 26.08 -33.26 34.57
CA VAL A 308 26.15 -34.67 34.12
C VAL A 308 26.94 -35.49 35.11
N VAL A 309 26.40 -36.60 35.59
CA VAL A 309 27.07 -37.49 36.53
C VAL A 309 27.95 -38.46 35.72
N ASP A 310 29.26 -38.30 35.86
CA ASP A 310 30.26 -39.16 35.21
C ASP A 310 30.38 -40.48 35.96
N LYS A 311 30.41 -40.37 37.29
CA LYS A 311 30.53 -41.52 38.18
C LYS A 311 29.59 -41.29 39.39
N PRO A 312 28.61 -42.14 39.61
CA PRO A 312 27.76 -42.04 40.77
C PRO A 312 28.54 -42.33 42.08
N ALA A 313 28.21 -41.58 43.13
CA ALA A 313 28.73 -41.90 44.43
C ALA A 313 28.18 -43.25 44.93
N THR A 314 28.98 -43.95 45.68
CA THR A 314 28.57 -45.17 46.41
C THR A 314 28.86 -45.01 47.90
N VAL A 315 28.52 -45.99 48.69
CA VAL A 315 28.91 -46.04 50.12
C VAL A 315 30.41 -46.30 50.31
N GLU A 316 31.13 -46.65 49.25
CA GLU A 316 32.56 -46.97 49.26
C GLU A 316 33.44 -45.88 48.68
N ALA A 317 32.89 -45.12 47.75
CA ALA A 317 33.66 -44.15 46.95
C ALA A 317 32.85 -42.92 46.61
N LYS A 318 33.51 -41.76 46.53
CA LYS A 318 32.98 -40.53 46.00
C LYS A 318 32.61 -40.71 44.53
N GLY A 319 31.57 -40.02 44.12
CA GLY A 319 31.21 -39.86 42.70
C GLY A 319 31.88 -38.63 42.11
N GLU A 320 31.67 -38.46 40.82
CA GLU A 320 32.15 -37.29 40.05
C GLU A 320 31.07 -36.84 39.08
N LYS A 321 30.92 -35.55 38.93
CA LYS A 321 30.02 -34.91 37.97
C LYS A 321 30.73 -33.73 37.32
N HIS A 322 30.39 -33.45 36.09
CA HIS A 322 30.85 -32.24 35.41
C HIS A 322 29.67 -31.45 34.87
N GLN A 323 29.88 -30.17 34.61
CA GLN A 323 28.96 -29.34 33.89
C GLN A 323 29.16 -29.57 32.40
N GLU A 324 28.08 -29.75 31.62
CA GLU A 324 28.10 -29.81 30.17
C GLU A 324 27.07 -28.88 29.59
N CYS A 325 27.46 -28.07 28.62
CA CYS A 325 26.51 -27.17 27.93
C CYS A 325 25.53 -28.00 27.09
N THR A 326 24.26 -27.83 27.35
CA THR A 326 23.19 -28.59 26.66
C THR A 326 23.07 -28.28 25.17
N VAL A 327 23.74 -27.21 24.68
CA VAL A 327 23.69 -26.75 23.30
C VAL A 327 24.93 -27.19 22.52
N CYS A 328 26.13 -26.85 23.01
CA CYS A 328 27.38 -27.08 22.28
C CYS A 328 28.23 -28.25 22.81
N GLY A 329 27.86 -28.80 23.97
CA GLY A 329 28.61 -29.90 24.58
C GLY A 329 29.91 -29.48 25.28
N GLU A 330 30.18 -28.17 25.41
CA GLU A 330 31.37 -27.71 26.13
C GLU A 330 31.30 -28.12 27.59
N LYS A 331 32.44 -28.62 28.11
CA LYS A 331 32.55 -29.07 29.49
C LYS A 331 33.02 -27.96 30.42
N GLY A 332 32.25 -27.75 31.45
CA GLY A 332 32.52 -26.75 32.50
C GLY A 332 33.24 -27.34 33.73
N LYS A 333 32.81 -26.95 34.87
CA LYS A 333 33.38 -27.34 36.18
C LYS A 333 33.13 -28.84 36.43
N THR A 334 34.14 -29.50 37.06
CA THR A 334 34.01 -30.83 37.63
C THR A 334 33.88 -30.71 39.16
N GLU A 335 32.97 -31.48 39.72
CA GLU A 335 32.79 -31.53 41.20
C GLU A 335 32.68 -33.01 41.66
N GLU A 336 33.18 -33.23 42.85
CA GLU A 336 33.00 -34.52 43.52
C GLU A 336 31.57 -34.62 44.08
N ILE A 337 30.97 -35.78 44.03
CA ILE A 337 29.75 -36.13 44.71
C ILE A 337 30.15 -36.84 46.03
N ALA A 338 29.68 -36.35 47.15
CA ALA A 338 30.01 -36.95 48.43
C ALA A 338 29.63 -38.44 48.49
N ILE A 339 30.42 -39.25 49.23
CA ILE A 339 30.12 -40.64 49.53
C ILE A 339 28.70 -40.74 50.14
N LEU A 340 27.94 -41.72 49.70
CA LEU A 340 26.62 -41.98 50.24
C LEU A 340 26.73 -42.48 51.69
N ALA A 341 25.87 -41.96 52.56
CA ALA A 341 25.76 -42.48 53.90
C ALA A 341 25.26 -43.94 53.91
N PRO A 342 25.81 -44.81 54.75
CA PRO A 342 25.31 -46.16 54.87
C PRO A 342 23.90 -46.17 55.47
N GLU A 343 23.11 -47.15 55.06
CA GLU A 343 21.73 -47.35 55.55
C GLU A 343 21.48 -48.84 55.88
N ILE A 344 20.52 -49.08 56.79
CA ILE A 344 20.02 -50.44 57.03
C ILE A 344 19.10 -50.81 55.87
N THR A 345 19.46 -51.83 55.12
CA THR A 345 18.71 -52.30 53.94
C THR A 345 17.76 -53.48 54.24
N ASP A 346 18.01 -54.19 55.35
CA ASP A 346 17.17 -55.31 55.80
C ASP A 346 17.13 -55.34 57.32
N GLY A 347 16.04 -55.82 57.89
CA GLY A 347 15.86 -55.96 59.33
C GLY A 347 15.27 -54.74 60.06
N LYS A 348 14.81 -53.70 59.31
CA LYS A 348 14.21 -52.52 59.95
C LYS A 348 12.94 -52.88 60.70
N GLY A 349 12.74 -52.30 61.89
CA GLY A 349 11.49 -52.42 62.69
C GLY A 349 11.17 -53.84 63.18
N GLN A 350 12.18 -54.73 63.32
CA GLN A 350 11.94 -56.06 63.80
C GLN A 350 11.48 -56.00 65.32
N THR A 351 10.73 -57.03 65.70
CA THR A 351 10.26 -57.19 67.09
C THR A 351 10.78 -58.52 67.71
N MET A 352 11.29 -58.44 68.92
CA MET A 352 11.63 -59.58 69.70
C MET A 352 10.75 -59.62 70.96
N VAL A 353 10.30 -60.79 71.41
CA VAL A 353 9.54 -60.94 72.65
C VAL A 353 10.50 -61.37 73.70
N VAL A 354 10.41 -60.72 74.94
CA VAL A 354 11.23 -61.07 76.07
C VAL A 354 11.12 -62.56 76.41
N GLU A 355 12.29 -63.19 76.79
CA GLU A 355 12.44 -64.63 76.97
C GLU A 355 12.37 -65.50 75.68
N ALA A 356 12.17 -64.91 74.53
CA ALA A 356 12.31 -65.63 73.28
C ALA A 356 13.80 -65.84 72.95
N ALA A 357 14.16 -67.02 72.54
CA ALA A 357 15.53 -67.35 72.09
C ALA A 357 15.69 -66.97 70.56
N LYS A 358 15.36 -65.73 70.21
CA LYS A 358 15.41 -65.28 68.83
C LYS A 358 16.37 -64.08 68.69
N ASP A 359 17.41 -64.29 67.85
CA ASP A 359 18.30 -63.20 67.45
C ASP A 359 17.66 -62.29 66.44
N LEU A 360 18.07 -61.02 66.44
CA LEU A 360 17.66 -60.07 65.46
C LEU A 360 18.80 -59.69 64.49
N SER A 361 18.61 -59.88 63.19
CA SER A 361 19.62 -59.59 62.18
C SER A 361 19.28 -58.30 61.39
N PHE A 362 20.28 -57.45 61.23
CA PHE A 362 20.16 -56.18 60.54
C PHE A 362 21.27 -56.11 59.50
N ARG A 363 20.95 -55.72 58.26
CA ARG A 363 21.92 -55.60 57.19
C ARG A 363 22.13 -54.12 56.87
N SER A 364 23.35 -53.64 56.95
CA SER A 364 23.78 -52.36 56.41
C SER A 364 24.35 -52.58 54.99
N ASN A 365 24.16 -51.60 54.11
CA ASN A 365 24.77 -51.61 52.77
C ASN A 365 26.27 -51.28 52.76
N ALA A 366 26.85 -50.87 53.90
CA ALA A 366 28.29 -50.67 54.02
C ALA A 366 29.04 -51.99 54.03
N PRO A 367 30.19 -52.11 53.36
CA PRO A 367 31.07 -53.31 53.45
C PRO A 367 31.51 -53.57 54.89
N LEU A 368 31.67 -54.87 55.20
CA LEU A 368 32.15 -55.29 56.50
C LEU A 368 33.57 -54.75 56.83
N ALA A 369 34.40 -54.54 55.82
CA ALA A 369 35.72 -53.92 55.98
C ALA A 369 35.69 -52.50 56.57
N PHE A 370 34.58 -51.79 56.44
CA PHE A 370 34.39 -50.44 57.00
C PHE A 370 33.73 -50.42 58.34
N PHE A 371 33.28 -51.55 58.80
CA PHE A 371 32.61 -51.69 60.09
C PHE A 371 33.54 -51.28 61.24
N GLN A 372 33.00 -50.49 62.23
CA GLN A 372 33.69 -50.06 63.41
C GLN A 372 33.05 -50.63 64.68
N LYS A 373 31.78 -50.41 64.86
CA LYS A 373 31.06 -50.84 66.08
C LYS A 373 29.55 -50.86 65.90
N VAL A 374 28.88 -51.44 66.86
CA VAL A 374 27.42 -51.42 67.00
C VAL A 374 27.05 -50.63 68.27
N LEU A 375 26.05 -49.78 68.13
CA LEU A 375 25.45 -49.12 69.25
C LEU A 375 23.97 -49.49 69.37
N VAL A 376 23.47 -49.65 70.57
CA VAL A 376 22.05 -49.72 70.89
C VAL A 376 21.71 -48.59 71.86
N ASP A 377 20.77 -47.75 71.51
CA ASP A 377 20.38 -46.54 72.25
C ASP A 377 21.59 -45.64 72.57
N GLY A 378 22.51 -45.54 71.62
CA GLY A 378 23.72 -44.76 71.68
C GLY A 378 24.84 -45.39 72.51
N LYS A 379 24.64 -46.57 73.12
CA LYS A 379 25.65 -47.32 73.90
C LYS A 379 26.30 -48.39 73.07
N GLU A 380 27.61 -48.51 73.15
CA GLU A 380 28.34 -49.54 72.43
C GLU A 380 27.98 -50.93 72.93
N VAL A 381 27.66 -51.82 72.06
CA VAL A 381 27.35 -53.21 72.30
C VAL A 381 28.67 -54.03 72.34
N ALA A 382 28.93 -54.72 73.47
CA ALA A 382 30.12 -55.56 73.60
C ALA A 382 30.16 -56.64 72.48
N ARG A 383 31.37 -56.97 71.98
CA ARG A 383 31.58 -57.82 70.84
C ARG A 383 30.97 -59.23 70.93
N GLU A 384 30.92 -59.78 72.12
CA GLU A 384 30.29 -61.04 72.41
C GLU A 384 28.78 -61.10 72.23
N ASN A 385 28.12 -59.94 72.18
CA ASN A 385 26.67 -59.79 72.19
C ASN A 385 26.09 -59.70 70.76
N TYR A 386 26.97 -59.73 69.76
CA TYR A 386 26.51 -59.73 68.37
C TYR A 386 27.44 -60.57 67.45
N GLU A 387 26.94 -61.04 66.36
CA GLU A 387 27.70 -61.68 65.28
C GLU A 387 27.76 -60.82 64.05
N LEU A 388 28.86 -60.88 63.32
CA LEU A 388 29.07 -60.22 62.00
C LEU A 388 29.17 -61.26 60.93
N THR A 389 28.46 -61.04 59.84
CA THR A 389 28.53 -61.94 58.66
C THR A 389 28.89 -61.12 57.44
N GLU A 390 29.71 -61.72 56.52
CA GLU A 390 30.14 -61.11 55.25
C GLU A 390 28.98 -61.01 54.24
N GLY A 391 29.13 -60.09 53.29
CA GLY A 391 28.16 -59.85 52.23
C GLY A 391 27.37 -58.56 52.45
N SER A 392 27.99 -57.45 52.75
CA SER A 392 27.56 -56.23 53.46
C SER A 392 27.68 -56.47 54.98
N THR A 393 27.65 -55.41 55.76
CA THR A 393 27.71 -55.57 57.23
C THR A 393 26.38 -56.09 57.73
N ILE A 394 26.32 -57.39 58.03
CA ILE A 394 25.17 -58.00 58.70
C ILE A 394 25.51 -58.12 60.23
N VAL A 395 24.73 -57.43 61.00
CA VAL A 395 24.84 -57.46 62.49
C VAL A 395 23.67 -58.29 63.00
N THR A 396 23.99 -59.42 63.67
CA THR A 396 23.00 -60.23 64.34
C THR A 396 23.16 -60.06 65.90
N LEU A 397 22.21 -59.31 66.51
CA LEU A 397 22.15 -59.17 67.97
C LEU A 397 21.65 -60.45 68.56
N LYS A 398 22.42 -60.98 69.56
CA LYS A 398 22.06 -62.21 70.20
C LYS A 398 20.86 -62.03 71.19
N ALA A 399 20.00 -63.05 71.26
CA ALA A 399 18.83 -63.05 72.12
C ALA A 399 19.20 -62.84 73.59
N SER A 400 20.38 -63.35 74.05
CA SER A 400 20.88 -63.10 75.37
C SER A 400 21.08 -61.61 75.72
N PHE A 401 21.58 -60.83 74.73
CA PHE A 401 21.76 -59.39 74.90
C PHE A 401 20.39 -58.68 74.80
N LEU A 402 19.58 -59.03 73.82
CA LEU A 402 18.28 -58.41 73.64
C LEU A 402 17.38 -58.54 74.83
N ASN A 403 17.47 -59.68 75.60
CA ASN A 403 16.74 -59.88 76.82
C ASN A 403 17.25 -59.05 78.05
N THR A 404 18.38 -58.37 77.86
CA THR A 404 18.90 -57.39 78.90
C THR A 404 18.36 -55.97 78.66
N LEU A 405 17.74 -55.71 77.55
CA LEU A 405 17.15 -54.47 77.17
C LEU A 405 15.76 -54.33 77.88
N GLY A 406 15.34 -53.12 78.10
CA GLY A 406 13.99 -52.86 78.61
C GLY A 406 12.95 -53.13 77.55
N VAL A 407 11.71 -53.35 77.96
CA VAL A 407 10.59 -53.41 76.97
C VAL A 407 10.39 -52.02 76.43
N GLY A 408 10.33 -51.91 75.04
CA GLY A 408 10.19 -50.66 74.36
C GLY A 408 10.82 -50.69 72.95
N GLU A 409 10.84 -49.54 72.36
CA GLU A 409 11.55 -49.29 71.00
C GLU A 409 13.01 -48.94 71.32
N HIS A 410 13.93 -49.56 70.67
CA HIS A 410 15.36 -49.35 70.74
C HIS A 410 15.96 -48.93 69.41
N THR A 411 16.96 -48.05 69.44
CA THR A 411 17.65 -47.62 68.22
C THR A 411 18.93 -48.46 68.08
N LEU A 412 19.09 -49.11 66.89
CA LEU A 412 20.33 -49.74 66.52
C LEU A 412 21.10 -48.78 65.56
N SER A 413 22.37 -48.53 65.90
CA SER A 413 23.29 -47.81 64.99
C SER A 413 24.47 -48.75 64.66
N VAL A 414 24.64 -49.00 63.36
CA VAL A 414 25.82 -49.72 62.80
C VAL A 414 26.79 -48.65 62.33
N VAL A 415 27.90 -48.48 63.01
CA VAL A 415 28.89 -47.46 62.72
C VAL A 415 29.95 -48.02 61.80
N SER A 416 30.19 -47.30 60.72
CA SER A 416 31.22 -47.60 59.68
C SER A 416 32.15 -46.40 59.48
N THR A 417 33.30 -46.55 58.87
CA THR A 417 34.23 -45.46 58.54
C THR A 417 33.60 -44.39 57.59
N THR A 418 32.56 -44.78 56.83
CA THR A 418 31.87 -43.90 55.86
C THR A 418 30.56 -43.31 56.38
N GLY A 419 30.18 -43.61 57.65
CA GLY A 419 28.96 -43.12 58.27
C GLY A 419 28.28 -44.12 59.15
N THR A 420 27.10 -43.78 59.64
CA THR A 420 26.31 -44.62 60.53
C THR A 420 24.98 -44.99 59.88
N ALA A 421 24.66 -46.27 59.87
CA ALA A 421 23.37 -46.80 59.39
C ALA A 421 22.47 -47.04 60.64
N GLU A 422 21.30 -46.44 60.70
CA GLU A 422 20.42 -46.51 61.90
C GLU A 422 19.06 -47.13 61.55
N THR A 423 18.47 -47.80 62.48
CA THR A 423 17.12 -48.30 62.46
C THR A 423 16.57 -48.53 63.85
N THR A 424 15.30 -48.69 63.95
CA THR A 424 14.66 -49.11 65.29
C THR A 424 14.28 -50.58 65.22
N PHE A 425 14.15 -51.17 66.41
CA PHE A 425 13.58 -52.47 66.69
C PHE A 425 12.85 -52.43 68.05
N THR A 426 11.94 -53.38 68.26
CA THR A 426 11.10 -53.39 69.46
C THR A 426 11.38 -54.65 70.31
N VAL A 427 11.55 -54.44 71.63
CA VAL A 427 11.50 -55.55 72.60
C VAL A 427 10.11 -55.48 73.24
N ALA A 428 9.32 -56.53 73.04
CA ALA A 428 7.94 -56.63 73.55
C ALA A 428 7.82 -57.59 74.72
N GLU A 429 6.88 -57.36 75.62
CA GLU A 429 6.58 -58.32 76.70
C GLU A 429 6.09 -59.66 76.20
N ALA A 430 6.42 -60.74 76.87
CA ALA A 430 5.81 -62.04 76.65
C ALA A 430 4.31 -61.99 76.92
N ALA A 431 3.51 -62.35 76.00
CA ALA A 431 2.06 -62.38 76.20
C ALA A 431 1.69 -63.31 77.35
N LYS A 432 1.21 -62.73 78.51
CA LYS A 432 0.70 -63.50 79.69
C LYS A 432 -0.50 -64.33 79.19
N PRO A 433 -0.53 -65.68 79.45
CA PRO A 433 -1.68 -66.49 79.07
C PRO A 433 -2.96 -66.05 79.77
N ALA A 434 -3.97 -65.69 79.03
CA ALA A 434 -5.32 -65.43 79.55
C ALA A 434 -5.95 -66.75 80.03
N PRO A 435 -6.64 -66.78 81.25
CA PRO A 435 -7.30 -68.02 81.68
C PRO A 435 -8.57 -68.28 80.89
N GLY A 436 -8.63 -69.46 80.28
CA GLY A 436 -9.77 -70.30 79.90
C GLY A 436 -10.99 -69.68 79.27
N GLN A 437 -11.10 -70.00 78.00
CA GLN A 437 -12.44 -70.19 77.42
C GLN A 437 -12.41 -71.43 76.49
N THR A 438 -13.40 -72.28 76.71
CA THR A 438 -13.69 -73.59 76.19
C THR A 438 -13.91 -73.62 74.71
N THR A 439 -13.34 -74.63 74.09
CA THR A 439 -13.56 -75.07 72.72
C THR A 439 -15.03 -75.26 72.40
N THR A 440 -15.48 -74.73 71.28
CA THR A 440 -16.59 -75.35 70.53
C THR A 440 -16.13 -75.46 69.07
N THR A 441 -15.87 -76.67 68.67
CA THR A 441 -15.62 -77.12 67.36
C THR A 441 -16.87 -76.99 66.52
N THR A 442 -16.81 -76.32 65.40
CA THR A 442 -17.79 -76.45 64.33
C THR A 442 -17.02 -76.62 63.02
N THR A 443 -16.99 -77.86 62.62
CA THR A 443 -16.60 -78.32 61.32
C THR A 443 -17.55 -77.81 60.27
N THR A 444 -17.13 -77.15 59.26
CA THR A 444 -17.87 -77.11 58.01
C THR A 444 -16.92 -77.18 56.83
N THR A 445 -17.19 -78.11 56.07
CA THR A 445 -16.61 -78.74 54.89
C THR A 445 -16.20 -77.81 53.78
N ALA A 446 -15.15 -78.15 53.14
CA ALA A 446 -14.68 -77.66 51.87
C ALA A 446 -15.70 -77.79 50.77
N THR A 447 -15.78 -76.81 49.90
CA THR A 447 -16.17 -77.09 48.50
C THR A 447 -15.33 -76.19 47.56
N THR A 448 -14.52 -76.92 46.79
CA THR A 448 -13.78 -76.45 45.64
C THR A 448 -14.72 -75.98 44.53
N SER A 449 -14.47 -74.87 43.93
CA SER A 449 -14.71 -74.68 42.49
C SER A 449 -13.82 -73.58 41.87
N LYS A 450 -12.91 -73.98 41.08
CA LYS A 450 -12.41 -73.22 39.93
C LYS A 450 -13.49 -73.37 38.84
N PRO A 451 -13.79 -72.49 37.90
CA PRO A 451 -12.82 -71.89 36.97
C PRO A 451 -13.23 -70.57 36.30
N LYS A 452 -12.39 -70.15 35.50
CA LYS A 452 -12.48 -69.54 34.15
C LYS A 452 -12.01 -68.09 33.99
N LYS A 453 -10.95 -68.03 33.22
CA LYS A 453 -10.49 -66.88 32.40
C LYS A 453 -11.62 -66.15 31.71
N LYS A 454 -11.58 -64.83 31.72
CA LYS A 454 -11.92 -64.03 30.54
C LYS A 454 -11.00 -62.79 30.47
N ALA A 455 -10.39 -62.67 29.34
CA ALA A 455 -9.54 -61.54 28.99
C ALA A 455 -10.37 -60.27 28.91
N GLY A 456 -9.90 -59.24 29.54
CA GLY A 456 -10.35 -57.85 29.39
C GLY A 456 -9.14 -56.97 29.29
N LYS A 457 -8.96 -56.43 28.13
CA LYS A 457 -7.87 -55.52 27.72
C LYS A 457 -8.11 -54.18 28.45
N GLU A 458 -7.28 -53.81 29.39
CA GLU A 458 -7.25 -52.45 29.95
C GLU A 458 -6.27 -51.64 29.14
N THR A 459 -6.82 -50.67 28.50
CA THR A 459 -6.08 -49.58 27.85
C THR A 459 -5.76 -48.51 28.89
N LEU A 460 -4.46 -48.17 28.95
CA LEU A 460 -3.95 -47.02 29.71
C LEU A 460 -4.48 -45.70 29.10
N PRO A 461 -4.73 -44.67 29.87
CA PRO A 461 -5.07 -43.36 29.34
C PRO A 461 -3.81 -42.64 28.86
N GLU A 462 -3.79 -42.32 27.60
CA GLU A 462 -2.83 -41.35 27.03
C GLU A 462 -3.19 -39.95 27.53
N SER A 463 -2.25 -39.28 28.16
CA SER A 463 -2.29 -37.83 28.36
C SER A 463 -1.84 -37.18 27.03
N GLY A 464 -2.81 -36.83 26.20
CA GLY A 464 -2.60 -36.07 24.98
C GLY A 464 -2.74 -34.60 25.27
N ASP A 465 -1.62 -33.91 25.20
CA ASP A 465 -1.59 -32.46 25.09
C ASP A 465 -2.03 -32.07 23.67
N SER A 466 -3.25 -31.52 23.55
CA SER A 466 -3.79 -31.06 22.28
C SER A 466 -3.95 -29.54 22.30
N THR A 467 -2.85 -28.86 21.99
CA THR A 467 -2.89 -27.46 21.56
C THR A 467 -2.00 -27.26 20.35
N TYR A 468 -2.48 -27.64 19.16
CA TYR A 468 -1.98 -27.09 17.89
C TYR A 468 -2.83 -27.66 16.73
N VAL A 469 -4.09 -27.25 16.57
CA VAL A 469 -4.80 -27.20 15.28
C VAL A 469 -6.01 -26.28 15.41
N MET A 470 -5.84 -24.99 15.26
CA MET A 470 -6.90 -24.03 14.85
C MET A 470 -6.29 -22.72 14.36
N ALA A 471 -5.44 -22.76 13.32
CA ALA A 471 -4.99 -21.54 12.62
C ALA A 471 -4.98 -21.70 11.08
N GLY A 472 -5.75 -22.64 10.54
CA GLY A 472 -5.77 -22.93 9.09
C GLY A 472 -7.08 -22.64 8.34
N ALA A 473 -8.14 -22.18 9.00
CA ALA A 473 -9.48 -22.12 8.37
C ALA A 473 -10.09 -20.71 8.21
N VAL A 474 -9.37 -19.62 8.48
CA VAL A 474 -9.91 -18.23 8.38
C VAL A 474 -9.36 -17.45 7.19
N LEU A 475 -8.43 -17.98 6.40
CA LEU A 475 -7.83 -17.28 5.24
C LEU A 475 -8.48 -17.62 3.88
N ALA A 476 -9.42 -18.54 3.80
CA ALA A 476 -10.10 -18.89 2.54
C ALA A 476 -11.41 -18.10 2.26
N ALA A 477 -11.98 -17.41 3.25
CA ALA A 477 -13.21 -16.63 3.08
C ALA A 477 -13.01 -15.16 2.70
N GLY A 478 -11.79 -14.61 2.83
CA GLY A 478 -11.49 -13.20 2.54
C GLY A 478 -11.22 -12.88 1.07
N VAL A 479 -10.82 -13.85 0.27
CA VAL A 479 -10.44 -13.64 -1.14
C VAL A 479 -11.64 -13.72 -2.10
N ALA A 480 -12.69 -14.42 -1.73
CA ALA A 480 -13.92 -14.52 -2.56
C ALA A 480 -14.80 -13.25 -2.52
N ALA A 481 -14.73 -12.46 -1.46
CA ALA A 481 -15.51 -11.22 -1.32
C ALA A 481 -14.90 -10.02 -2.10
N LEU A 482 -13.60 -10.00 -2.36
CA LEU A 482 -12.95 -8.93 -3.14
C LEU A 482 -13.09 -9.11 -4.66
N LEU A 483 -13.29 -10.32 -5.15
CA LEU A 483 -13.46 -10.59 -6.58
C LEU A 483 -14.91 -10.35 -7.06
N LEU A 484 -15.91 -10.39 -6.18
CA LEU A 484 -17.28 -10.04 -6.52
C LEU A 484 -17.53 -8.52 -6.54
N ALA A 485 -16.80 -7.73 -5.78
CA ALA A 485 -16.91 -6.27 -5.79
C ALA A 485 -16.25 -5.63 -7.04
N TRP A 486 -15.31 -6.32 -7.69
CA TRP A 486 -14.65 -5.85 -8.91
C TRP A 486 -15.46 -6.15 -10.19
N ALA A 487 -16.28 -7.20 -10.17
CA ALA A 487 -17.13 -7.58 -11.30
C ALA A 487 -18.41 -6.73 -11.43
N MET A 488 -18.91 -6.11 -10.34
CA MET A 488 -20.11 -5.27 -10.37
C MET A 488 -19.87 -3.81 -10.73
N LYS A 489 -18.63 -3.37 -10.90
CA LYS A 489 -18.28 -1.99 -11.29
C LYS A 489 -17.99 -1.82 -12.79
N ARG A 490 -18.24 -2.86 -13.61
CA ARG A 490 -18.02 -2.85 -15.06
C ARG A 490 -19.31 -2.98 -15.90
N SER A 491 -20.49 -2.90 -15.26
CA SER A 491 -21.77 -2.91 -15.97
C SER A 491 -22.74 -1.85 -15.43
N ALA A 492 -22.24 -0.62 -15.27
CA ALA A 492 -23.07 0.58 -15.14
C ALA A 492 -22.41 1.72 -15.89
#